data_4ede4d92a19f52282d3086d1eec958c7
#
_entry.id   4ede4d92a19f52282d3086d1eec958c7
#
_cell.length_a   1.000
_cell.length_b   1.000
_cell.length_c   1.000
_cell.angle_alpha   90.00
_cell.angle_beta   90.00
_cell.angle_gamma   90.00
#
_symmetry.space_group_name_H-M   'P 1'
#
loop_
_entity.id
_entity.type
_entity.pdbx_description
1 polymer ?
#
loop_
_entity_poly.entity_id
_entity_poly.type
_entity_poly.pdbx_seq_one_letter_code
_entity_poly.pdbx_strand_id
1 'polypeptide(L)'
;MKLPIRTLLLATLAALTLLACGKQAAPSAASATASGAIQQAATEVVRIGHVGPLTGSIAHLGKDNENGARLAIEEANARGVEIGGHKVSFELLAEDDQADPKVGTTVAQKLIDAKIAGIVGHLNSGTTIPASALYAQAGIPMISGSATNPKLTEQGFKTVFRIVGRDDQQGPAVANYLLAEVKPKTV
;
A
#
# COMPACT_ATOMS: atom_id res chain seq x y z
N MET A 1 -31.19 -33.80 -31.77
CA MET A 1 -32.45 -33.84 -32.61
C MET A 1 -32.66 -32.45 -33.17
N LYS A 2 -32.39 -32.28 -34.47
CA LYS A 2 -33.00 -31.40 -35.51
C LYS A 2 -33.11 -29.87 -35.25
N LEU A 3 -32.27 -29.11 -36.01
CA LEU A 3 -32.57 -27.79 -36.59
C LEU A 3 -33.84 -27.87 -37.48
N PRO A 4 -34.48 -26.74 -37.88
CA PRO A 4 -34.08 -25.96 -39.05
C PRO A 4 -34.30 -24.43 -38.89
N ILE A 5 -33.47 -23.53 -39.46
CA ILE A 5 -33.25 -23.01 -40.85
C ILE A 5 -34.52 -22.40 -41.49
N ARG A 6 -34.28 -21.19 -42.06
CA ARG A 6 -35.01 -20.41 -43.09
C ARG A 6 -35.78 -19.18 -42.58
N THR A 7 -35.77 -17.99 -43.21
CA THR A 7 -35.52 -17.52 -44.58
C THR A 7 -35.43 -15.99 -44.56
N LEU A 8 -34.49 -15.38 -45.12
CA LEU A 8 -34.32 -14.60 -46.35
C LEU A 8 -35.58 -13.87 -46.91
N LEU A 9 -35.56 -12.52 -46.95
CA LEU A 9 -36.29 -11.79 -48.01
C LEU A 9 -35.60 -10.41 -48.25
N LEU A 10 -35.21 -10.23 -49.50
CA LEU A 10 -34.79 -9.03 -50.22
C LEU A 10 -36.02 -8.19 -50.61
N ALA A 11 -35.88 -6.86 -50.67
CA ALA A 11 -36.57 -5.98 -51.62
C ALA A 11 -35.89 -4.61 -51.60
N THR A 12 -35.10 -4.23 -52.48
CA THR A 12 -35.05 -3.48 -53.76
C THR A 12 -35.77 -2.14 -53.82
N LEU A 13 -34.96 -1.12 -54.17
CA LEU A 13 -35.13 -0.09 -55.21
C LEU A 13 -36.05 1.10 -54.97
N ALA A 14 -35.50 2.31 -54.94
CA ALA A 14 -35.84 3.38 -55.88
C ALA A 14 -34.94 4.59 -55.75
N ALA A 15 -34.26 4.92 -56.80
CA ALA A 15 -33.53 6.16 -57.02
C ALA A 15 -34.47 7.34 -57.35
N LEU A 16 -34.18 8.54 -56.81
CA LEU A 16 -34.64 9.77 -57.45
C LEU A 16 -33.55 10.83 -57.35
N THR A 17 -32.98 11.16 -58.49
CA THR A 17 -32.04 12.26 -58.75
C THR A 17 -32.76 13.57 -58.82
N LEU A 18 -32.32 14.61 -58.12
CA LEU A 18 -32.61 15.99 -58.40
C LEU A 18 -31.28 16.78 -58.40
N LEU A 19 -30.89 17.18 -59.60
CA LEU A 19 -29.87 18.21 -59.84
C LEU A 19 -30.42 19.59 -59.35
N ALA A 20 -29.63 20.26 -58.50
CA ALA A 20 -29.74 21.70 -58.34
C ALA A 20 -28.34 22.27 -58.28
N CYS A 21 -27.99 23.05 -59.33
CA CYS A 21 -26.80 23.92 -59.39
C CYS A 21 -26.86 25.00 -58.31
N GLY A 22 -25.78 25.11 -57.55
CA GLY A 22 -25.61 26.23 -56.61
C GLY A 22 -24.16 26.41 -56.24
N LYS A 23 -23.53 27.43 -56.84
CA LYS A 23 -22.31 28.14 -56.51
C LYS A 23 -21.26 27.49 -55.59
N GLN A 24 -20.14 27.21 -56.24
CA GLN A 24 -18.86 26.84 -55.70
C GLN A 24 -18.30 27.99 -54.81
N ALA A 25 -18.26 27.80 -53.50
CA ALA A 25 -17.45 28.60 -52.60
C ALA A 25 -16.22 27.76 -52.25
N ALA A 26 -15.04 28.38 -52.37
CA ALA A 26 -13.74 27.78 -52.11
C ALA A 26 -13.64 27.15 -50.71
N PRO A 27 -12.95 26.01 -50.53
CA PRO A 27 -12.74 25.44 -49.21
C PRO A 27 -11.74 26.32 -48.46
N SER A 28 -12.25 26.98 -47.41
CA SER A 28 -11.44 27.55 -46.37
C SER A 28 -10.73 26.39 -45.65
N ALA A 29 -9.41 26.36 -45.69
CA ALA A 29 -8.56 25.45 -44.94
C ALA A 29 -8.81 25.68 -43.45
N ALA A 30 -9.72 24.89 -42.88
CA ALA A 30 -9.81 24.76 -41.43
C ALA A 30 -8.56 24.04 -40.93
N SER A 31 -7.63 24.80 -40.38
CA SER A 31 -6.53 24.27 -39.56
C SER A 31 -7.14 23.41 -38.45
N ALA A 32 -7.09 22.11 -38.62
CA ALA A 32 -7.31 21.19 -37.54
C ALA A 32 -6.15 21.34 -36.54
N THR A 33 -6.33 22.24 -35.59
CA THR A 33 -5.51 22.25 -34.39
C THR A 33 -5.79 20.92 -33.69
N ALA A 34 -4.93 19.94 -33.92
CA ALA A 34 -4.86 18.75 -33.12
C ALA A 34 -4.46 19.19 -31.70
N SER A 35 -5.47 19.49 -30.88
CA SER A 35 -5.31 19.64 -29.45
C SER A 35 -4.93 18.26 -28.92
N GLY A 36 -3.62 17.97 -28.95
CA GLY A 36 -3.05 16.82 -28.23
C GLY A 36 -3.35 17.03 -26.75
N ALA A 37 -4.49 16.50 -26.29
CA ALA A 37 -4.71 16.32 -24.89
C ALA A 37 -3.57 15.43 -24.40
N ILE A 38 -2.57 16.03 -23.76
CA ILE A 38 -1.58 15.31 -22.97
C ILE A 38 -2.39 14.65 -21.88
N GLN A 39 -2.70 13.38 -22.10
CA GLN A 39 -3.35 12.53 -21.12
C GLN A 39 -2.34 12.39 -19.99
N GLN A 40 -2.44 13.26 -19.00
CA GLN A 40 -1.64 13.21 -17.80
C GLN A 40 -1.90 11.86 -17.18
N ALA A 41 -0.92 10.96 -17.23
CA ALA A 41 -1.05 9.64 -16.65
C ALA A 41 -1.51 9.81 -15.19
N ALA A 42 -2.64 9.20 -14.86
CA ALA A 42 -3.20 9.29 -13.53
C ALA A 42 -2.16 8.77 -12.53
N THR A 43 -1.86 9.57 -11.52
CA THR A 43 -0.96 9.15 -10.45
C THR A 43 -1.64 8.02 -9.67
N GLU A 44 -1.01 6.86 -9.61
CA GLU A 44 -1.51 5.73 -8.85
C GLU A 44 -1.25 5.94 -7.36
N VAL A 45 -2.24 5.67 -6.51
CA VAL A 45 -2.11 5.78 -5.05
C VAL A 45 -1.75 4.42 -4.46
N VAL A 46 -0.57 4.34 -3.83
CA VAL A 46 -0.10 3.16 -3.11
C VAL A 46 -0.29 3.39 -1.61
N ARG A 47 -1.12 2.56 -0.97
CA ARG A 47 -1.41 2.67 0.47
C ARG A 47 -0.42 1.87 1.28
N ILE A 48 0.18 2.50 2.27
CA ILE A 48 1.05 1.87 3.27
C ILE A 48 0.34 1.95 4.61
N GLY A 49 0.24 0.82 5.30
CA GLY A 49 -0.32 0.77 6.65
C GLY A 49 0.71 1.16 7.70
N HIS A 50 0.25 1.77 8.79
CA HIS A 50 0.99 1.90 10.04
C HIS A 50 0.10 1.48 11.19
N VAL A 51 0.66 0.74 12.16
CA VAL A 51 -0.04 0.37 13.39
C VAL A 51 0.88 0.51 14.59
N GLY A 52 0.36 1.10 15.63
CA GLY A 52 1.00 1.22 16.93
C GLY A 52 0.00 1.69 17.97
N PRO A 53 0.35 1.75 19.26
CA PRO A 53 -0.51 2.29 20.30
C PRO A 53 -0.55 3.83 20.17
N LEU A 54 -1.60 4.37 19.56
CA LEU A 54 -1.77 5.81 19.37
C LEU A 54 -2.54 6.45 20.52
N THR A 55 -3.11 5.61 21.42
CA THR A 55 -3.75 6.01 22.68
C THR A 55 -3.18 5.20 23.85
N GLY A 56 -3.54 5.61 25.08
CA GLY A 56 -3.07 4.94 26.31
C GLY A 56 -1.70 5.43 26.80
N SER A 57 -1.14 4.71 27.78
CA SER A 57 0.06 5.15 28.53
C SER A 57 1.35 5.21 27.69
N ILE A 58 1.43 4.43 26.61
CA ILE A 58 2.59 4.37 25.72
C ILE A 58 2.32 5.00 24.35
N ALA A 59 1.25 5.81 24.24
CA ALA A 59 0.86 6.47 23.00
C ALA A 59 1.99 7.32 22.38
N HIS A 60 2.84 7.91 23.21
CA HIS A 60 3.99 8.68 22.76
C HIS A 60 4.96 7.86 21.90
N LEU A 61 5.16 6.56 22.22
CA LEU A 61 6.02 5.66 21.45
C LEU A 61 5.39 5.30 20.09
N GLY A 62 4.08 4.99 20.10
CA GLY A 62 3.34 4.71 18.87
C GLY A 62 3.30 5.91 17.94
N LYS A 63 3.08 7.10 18.51
CA LYS A 63 3.07 8.35 17.77
C LYS A 63 4.41 8.69 17.13
N ASP A 64 5.50 8.40 17.85
CA ASP A 64 6.86 8.61 17.35
C ASP A 64 7.14 7.70 16.14
N ASN A 65 6.75 6.42 16.24
CA ASN A 65 6.82 5.48 15.10
C ASN A 65 5.95 5.93 13.92
N GLU A 66 4.72 6.40 14.17
CA GLU A 66 3.85 6.95 13.12
C GLU A 66 4.51 8.14 12.42
N ASN A 67 5.08 9.06 13.19
CA ASN A 67 5.76 10.24 12.64
C ASN A 67 6.93 9.84 11.75
N GLY A 68 7.72 8.84 12.15
CA GLY A 68 8.79 8.29 11.32
C GLY A 68 8.29 7.71 10.00
N ALA A 69 7.21 6.93 10.04
CA ALA A 69 6.58 6.38 8.83
C ALA A 69 6.03 7.50 7.93
N ARG A 70 5.37 8.49 8.52
CA ARG A 70 4.82 9.66 7.81
C ARG A 70 5.90 10.46 7.11
N LEU A 71 6.99 10.76 7.81
CA LEU A 71 8.13 11.48 7.24
C LEU A 71 8.70 10.74 6.02
N ALA A 72 8.88 9.42 6.11
CA ALA A 72 9.37 8.61 5.00
C ALA A 72 8.43 8.64 3.78
N ILE A 73 7.11 8.65 4.00
CA ILE A 73 6.08 8.79 2.96
C ILE A 73 6.15 10.19 2.32
N GLU A 74 6.25 11.25 3.12
CA GLU A 74 6.38 12.63 2.63
C GLU A 74 7.63 12.81 1.77
N GLU A 75 8.78 12.29 2.22
CA GLU A 75 10.02 12.31 1.46
C GLU A 75 9.94 11.50 0.17
N ALA A 76 9.30 10.33 0.18
CA ALA A 76 9.10 9.52 -1.02
C ALA A 76 8.24 10.26 -2.05
N ASN A 77 7.15 10.88 -1.61
CA ASN A 77 6.27 11.69 -2.46
C ASN A 77 6.97 12.92 -3.01
N ALA A 78 7.78 13.59 -2.20
CA ALA A 78 8.56 14.77 -2.63
C ALA A 78 9.62 14.41 -3.70
N ARG A 79 10.21 13.21 -3.63
CA ARG A 79 11.16 12.73 -4.66
C ARG A 79 10.48 12.35 -5.97
N GLY A 80 9.19 12.09 -5.98
CA GLY A 80 8.45 11.67 -7.16
C GLY A 80 8.84 10.26 -7.62
N VAL A 81 8.34 9.24 -6.91
CA VAL A 81 8.65 7.83 -7.19
C VAL A 81 7.87 7.34 -8.41
N GLU A 82 8.53 6.57 -9.28
CA GLU A 82 7.92 5.87 -10.40
C GLU A 82 8.09 4.36 -10.22
N ILE A 83 7.00 3.61 -10.43
CA ILE A 83 6.98 2.14 -10.37
C ILE A 83 6.42 1.63 -11.69
N GLY A 84 7.19 0.79 -12.40
CA GLY A 84 6.77 0.24 -13.69
C GLY A 84 6.49 1.31 -14.77
N GLY A 85 7.12 2.48 -14.69
CA GLY A 85 6.89 3.61 -15.61
C GLY A 85 5.67 4.48 -15.27
N HIS A 86 5.00 4.23 -14.14
CA HIS A 86 3.88 5.01 -13.65
C HIS A 86 4.28 5.85 -12.44
N LYS A 87 3.86 7.11 -12.41
CA LYS A 87 4.01 7.96 -11.22
C LYS A 87 3.11 7.43 -10.12
N VAL A 88 3.68 7.25 -8.93
CA VAL A 88 2.94 6.83 -7.75
C VAL A 88 3.00 7.90 -6.67
N SER A 89 1.93 7.97 -5.88
CA SER A 89 1.91 8.69 -4.61
C SER A 89 1.60 7.71 -3.50
N PHE A 90 2.27 7.88 -2.36
CA PHE A 90 2.05 7.04 -1.19
C PHE A 90 1.09 7.71 -0.22
N GLU A 91 0.15 6.93 0.32
CA GLU A 91 -0.77 7.33 1.38
C GLU A 91 -0.50 6.47 2.62
N LEU A 92 -0.38 7.11 3.80
CA LEU A 92 -0.23 6.41 5.07
C LEU A 92 -1.60 6.23 5.72
N LEU A 93 -2.00 4.98 5.95
CA LEU A 93 -3.17 4.60 6.75
C LEU A 93 -2.69 4.18 8.14
N ALA A 94 -2.90 5.03 9.14
CA ALA A 94 -2.49 4.78 10.52
C ALA A 94 -3.67 4.29 11.38
N GLU A 95 -3.44 3.21 12.16
CA GLU A 95 -4.43 2.60 13.05
C GLU A 95 -3.86 2.43 14.45
N ASP A 96 -4.73 2.56 15.44
CA ASP A 96 -4.40 2.40 16.86
C ASP A 96 -4.68 0.97 17.32
N ASP A 97 -3.65 0.24 17.75
CA ASP A 97 -3.80 -1.09 18.33
C ASP A 97 -3.96 -1.08 19.86
N GLN A 98 -3.89 0.10 20.50
CA GLN A 98 -4.01 0.29 21.93
C GLN A 98 -3.06 -0.59 22.77
N ALA A 99 -2.00 -1.11 22.18
CA ALA A 99 -1.13 -2.15 22.73
C ALA A 99 -1.90 -3.45 23.12
N ASP A 100 -3.08 -3.68 22.56
CA ASP A 100 -3.91 -4.87 22.79
C ASP A 100 -3.84 -5.82 21.59
N PRO A 101 -3.47 -7.12 21.80
CA PRO A 101 -3.35 -8.08 20.70
C PRO A 101 -4.64 -8.33 19.92
N LYS A 102 -5.81 -8.22 20.54
CA LYS A 102 -7.10 -8.42 19.85
C LYS A 102 -7.42 -7.21 18.98
N VAL A 103 -7.22 -6.01 19.52
CA VAL A 103 -7.35 -4.77 18.73
C VAL A 103 -6.34 -4.80 17.57
N GLY A 104 -5.09 -5.18 17.85
CA GLY A 104 -4.03 -5.33 16.84
C GLY A 104 -4.42 -6.22 15.67
N THR A 105 -5.03 -7.40 15.93
CA THR A 105 -5.52 -8.28 14.85
C THR A 105 -6.72 -7.70 14.12
N THR A 106 -7.61 -6.98 14.82
CA THR A 106 -8.77 -6.32 14.20
C THR A 106 -8.34 -5.22 13.23
N VAL A 107 -7.42 -4.35 13.64
CA VAL A 107 -6.92 -3.26 12.77
C VAL A 107 -6.04 -3.81 11.64
N ALA A 108 -5.33 -4.92 11.87
CA ALA A 108 -4.61 -5.61 10.80
C ALA A 108 -5.57 -6.06 9.69
N GLN A 109 -6.69 -6.69 10.03
CA GLN A 109 -7.70 -7.09 9.05
C GLN A 109 -8.29 -5.88 8.32
N LYS A 110 -8.61 -4.79 9.04
CA LYS A 110 -9.09 -3.54 8.45
C LYS A 110 -8.14 -2.99 7.39
N LEU A 111 -6.83 -3.00 7.66
CA LEU A 111 -5.81 -2.53 6.72
C LEU A 111 -5.67 -3.46 5.50
N ILE A 112 -5.77 -4.79 5.71
CA ILE A 112 -5.80 -5.77 4.61
C ILE A 112 -7.00 -5.49 3.70
N ASP A 113 -8.18 -5.27 4.26
CA ASP A 113 -9.39 -4.98 3.51
C ASP A 113 -9.29 -3.62 2.77
N ALA A 114 -8.53 -2.66 3.31
CA ALA A 114 -8.19 -1.40 2.66
C ALA A 114 -7.15 -1.54 1.53
N LYS A 115 -6.66 -2.77 1.27
CA LYS A 115 -5.71 -3.11 0.20
C LYS A 115 -4.39 -2.34 0.30
N ILE A 116 -3.79 -2.33 1.49
CA ILE A 116 -2.44 -1.78 1.67
C ILE A 116 -1.41 -2.62 0.91
N ALA A 117 -0.38 -1.98 0.39
CA ALA A 117 0.73 -2.65 -0.31
C ALA A 117 1.84 -3.15 0.65
N GLY A 118 1.87 -2.63 1.86
CA GLY A 118 2.83 -2.99 2.89
C GLY A 118 2.47 -2.37 4.23
N ILE A 119 3.10 -2.82 5.32
CA ILE A 119 2.85 -2.34 6.68
C ILE A 119 4.14 -2.00 7.40
N VAL A 120 4.19 -0.86 8.07
CA VAL A 120 5.22 -0.45 9.03
C VAL A 120 4.61 -0.51 10.43
N GLY A 121 5.09 -1.40 11.26
CA GLY A 121 4.50 -1.67 12.60
C GLY A 121 4.41 -3.18 12.84
N HIS A 122 3.70 -3.64 13.84
CA HIS A 122 3.22 -2.91 15.00
C HIS A 122 4.37 -2.54 15.93
N LEU A 123 4.11 -1.76 16.98
CA LEU A 123 5.17 -1.38 17.93
C LEU A 123 5.50 -2.52 18.90
N ASN A 124 4.50 -3.05 19.61
CA ASN A 124 4.70 -4.04 20.66
C ASN A 124 4.78 -5.45 20.08
N SER A 125 5.71 -6.29 20.53
CA SER A 125 5.82 -7.69 20.07
C SER A 125 4.53 -8.47 20.28
N GLY A 126 3.77 -8.18 21.37
CA GLY A 126 2.50 -8.83 21.68
C GLY A 126 1.40 -8.56 20.65
N THR A 127 1.37 -7.40 20.02
CA THR A 127 0.44 -7.05 18.93
C THR A 127 1.00 -7.47 17.58
N THR A 128 2.31 -7.31 17.38
CA THR A 128 2.99 -7.62 16.12
C THR A 128 2.92 -9.09 15.74
N ILE A 129 3.19 -9.99 16.67
CA ILE A 129 3.28 -11.44 16.40
C ILE A 129 1.94 -12.00 15.88
N PRO A 130 0.79 -11.80 16.53
CA PRO A 130 -0.48 -12.30 16.00
C PRO A 130 -0.90 -11.60 14.70
N ALA A 131 -0.68 -10.29 14.56
CA ALA A 131 -1.00 -9.54 13.35
C ALA A 131 -0.15 -9.98 12.14
N SER A 132 1.12 -10.34 12.36
CA SER A 132 2.04 -10.77 11.30
C SER A 132 1.54 -11.99 10.53
N ALA A 133 0.81 -12.90 11.19
CA ALA A 133 0.21 -14.06 10.54
C ALA A 133 -0.87 -13.65 9.52
N LEU A 134 -1.69 -12.65 9.84
CA LEU A 134 -2.73 -12.14 8.93
C LEU A 134 -2.11 -11.47 7.70
N TYR A 135 -1.12 -10.61 7.89
CA TYR A 135 -0.40 -9.98 6.78
C TYR A 135 0.32 -11.01 5.90
N ALA A 136 0.96 -12.00 6.51
CA ALA A 136 1.64 -13.07 5.76
C ALA A 136 0.66 -13.91 4.92
N GLN A 137 -0.52 -14.25 5.46
CA GLN A 137 -1.59 -14.94 4.72
C GLN A 137 -2.12 -14.11 3.56
N ALA A 138 -2.21 -12.79 3.73
CA ALA A 138 -2.61 -11.87 2.68
C ALA A 138 -1.47 -11.54 1.68
N GLY A 139 -0.26 -12.07 1.89
CA GLY A 139 0.90 -11.78 1.04
C GLY A 139 1.45 -10.35 1.19
N ILE A 140 1.05 -9.63 2.24
CA ILE A 140 1.45 -8.23 2.49
C ILE A 140 2.79 -8.21 3.25
N PRO A 141 3.82 -7.53 2.74
CA PRO A 141 5.09 -7.37 3.45
C PRO A 141 4.92 -6.48 4.68
N MET A 142 5.56 -6.90 5.78
CA MET A 142 5.52 -6.24 7.07
C MET A 142 6.94 -5.97 7.56
N ILE A 143 7.19 -4.74 8.03
CA ILE A 143 8.45 -4.37 8.67
C ILE A 143 8.15 -3.77 10.04
N SER A 144 8.65 -4.40 11.12
CA SER A 144 8.58 -3.82 12.46
C SER A 144 9.86 -3.06 12.79
N GLY A 145 9.70 -1.80 13.22
CA GLY A 145 10.78 -0.94 13.68
C GLY A 145 11.13 -1.13 15.17
N SER A 146 10.37 -1.95 15.92
CA SER A 146 10.44 -1.96 17.39
C SER A 146 10.20 -3.31 18.06
N ALA A 147 9.49 -4.25 17.42
CA ALA A 147 9.20 -5.55 18.02
C ALA A 147 10.46 -6.42 18.11
N THR A 148 10.97 -6.65 19.31
CA THR A 148 12.25 -7.31 19.59
C THR A 148 12.14 -8.81 19.85
N ASN A 149 10.95 -9.34 20.12
CA ASN A 149 10.79 -10.76 20.43
C ASN A 149 11.23 -11.67 19.27
N PRO A 150 12.13 -12.66 19.51
CA PRO A 150 12.63 -13.59 18.49
C PRO A 150 11.54 -14.28 17.70
N LYS A 151 10.41 -14.64 18.34
CA LYS A 151 9.29 -15.34 17.72
C LYS A 151 8.73 -14.63 16.49
N LEU A 152 8.84 -13.31 16.39
CA LEU A 152 8.31 -12.58 15.24
C LEU A 152 8.86 -13.13 13.91
N THR A 153 10.15 -13.39 13.83
CA THR A 153 10.82 -13.87 12.60
C THR A 153 11.11 -15.37 12.59
N GLU A 154 10.74 -16.08 13.67
CA GLU A 154 10.87 -17.54 13.76
C GLU A 154 9.60 -18.29 13.35
N GLN A 155 8.52 -17.59 13.03
CA GLN A 155 7.27 -18.18 12.51
C GLN A 155 7.39 -18.74 11.08
N GLY A 156 8.50 -18.47 10.38
CA GLY A 156 8.75 -18.97 9.02
C GLY A 156 8.11 -18.14 7.90
N PHE A 157 7.47 -17.02 8.20
CA PHE A 157 6.87 -16.15 7.20
C PHE A 157 7.95 -15.45 6.36
N LYS A 158 7.78 -15.42 5.04
CA LYS A 158 8.74 -14.82 4.10
C LYS A 158 8.54 -13.31 3.92
N THR A 159 7.43 -12.79 4.39
CA THR A 159 7.02 -11.39 4.25
C THR A 159 7.16 -10.58 5.54
N VAL A 160 7.67 -11.18 6.62
CA VAL A 160 7.78 -10.54 7.94
C VAL A 160 9.24 -10.22 8.26
N PHE A 161 9.51 -8.95 8.49
CA PHE A 161 10.84 -8.41 8.73
C PHE A 161 10.88 -7.53 9.98
N ARG A 162 12.09 -7.32 10.53
CA ARG A 162 12.38 -6.31 11.56
C ARG A 162 13.71 -5.64 11.27
N ILE A 163 13.89 -4.42 11.77
CA ILE A 163 15.14 -3.64 11.63
C ILE A 163 15.85 -3.39 12.96
N VAL A 164 15.35 -3.94 14.05
CA VAL A 164 15.96 -3.82 15.39
C VAL A 164 16.56 -5.14 15.86
N GLY A 165 17.46 -5.08 16.86
CA GLY A 165 18.02 -6.26 17.50
C GLY A 165 16.96 -7.09 18.22
N ARG A 166 17.25 -8.37 18.40
CA ARG A 166 16.37 -9.33 19.08
C ARG A 166 16.66 -9.32 20.59
N ASP A 167 15.66 -9.67 21.40
CA ASP A 167 15.79 -9.78 22.86
C ASP A 167 16.89 -10.77 23.27
N ASP A 168 17.02 -11.88 22.56
CA ASP A 168 18.04 -12.90 22.79
C ASP A 168 19.48 -12.47 22.41
N GLN A 169 19.62 -11.34 21.72
CA GLN A 169 20.89 -10.69 21.45
C GLN A 169 21.15 -9.53 22.44
N GLN A 170 20.13 -8.70 22.67
CA GLN A 170 20.25 -7.50 23.51
C GLN A 170 20.41 -7.87 24.99
N GLY A 171 19.64 -8.84 25.50
CA GLY A 171 19.72 -9.27 26.88
C GLY A 171 21.11 -9.73 27.29
N PRO A 172 21.71 -10.72 26.63
CA PRO A 172 23.09 -11.16 26.92
C PRO A 172 24.12 -10.06 26.73
N ALA A 173 23.99 -9.18 25.72
CA ALA A 173 24.91 -8.09 25.50
C ALA A 173 24.93 -7.11 26.69
N VAL A 174 23.73 -6.72 27.15
CA VAL A 174 23.60 -5.83 28.35
C VAL A 174 24.12 -6.51 29.59
N ALA A 175 23.77 -7.79 29.82
CA ALA A 175 24.25 -8.54 30.98
C ALA A 175 25.78 -8.64 31.01
N ASN A 176 26.38 -8.98 29.89
CA ASN A 176 27.84 -9.05 29.76
C ASN A 176 28.51 -7.68 30.00
N TYR A 177 27.95 -6.60 29.46
CA TYR A 177 28.43 -5.24 29.70
C TYR A 177 28.36 -4.87 31.18
N LEU A 178 27.22 -5.12 31.82
CA LEU A 178 27.06 -4.87 33.26
C LEU A 178 28.08 -5.61 34.10
N LEU A 179 28.33 -6.89 33.81
CA LEU A 179 29.28 -7.73 34.54
C LEU A 179 30.74 -7.29 34.33
N ALA A 180 31.09 -6.94 33.10
CA ALA A 180 32.50 -6.60 32.74
C ALA A 180 32.87 -5.18 33.15
N GLU A 181 32.02 -4.22 32.86
CA GLU A 181 32.32 -2.78 32.95
C GLU A 181 31.72 -2.12 34.19
N VAL A 182 30.42 -2.31 34.42
CA VAL A 182 29.69 -1.62 35.51
C VAL A 182 29.91 -2.30 36.85
N LYS A 183 30.03 -3.62 36.88
CA LYS A 183 30.26 -4.47 38.08
C LYS A 183 29.30 -4.12 39.23
N PRO A 184 27.97 -4.10 38.98
CA PRO A 184 26.99 -3.74 40.01
C PRO A 184 27.02 -4.76 41.12
N LYS A 185 26.73 -4.32 42.36
CA LYS A 185 26.65 -5.21 43.53
C LYS A 185 25.35 -6.04 43.56
N THR A 186 24.32 -5.54 42.89
CA THR A 186 23.02 -6.18 42.73
C THR A 186 22.50 -5.87 41.32
N VAL A 187 21.75 -6.80 40.77
CA VAL A 187 21.06 -6.65 39.47
C VAL A 187 19.58 -6.90 39.69
#